data_fdd2ffb366216a11d438f8eab20d3123
#
_entry.id   fdd2ffb366216a11d438f8eab20d3123
#
_cell.length_a   1.000
_cell.length_b   1.000
_cell.length_c   1.000
_cell.angle_alpha   90.00
_cell.angle_beta   90.00
_cell.angle_gamma   90.00
#
_symmetry.space_group_name_H-M   'P 1'
#
loop_
_entity.id
_entity.type
_entity.pdbx_description
1 polymer ?
#
loop_
_entity_poly.entity_id
_entity_poly.type
_entity_poly.pdbx_seq_one_letter_code
_entity_poly.pdbx_strand_id
1 'polypeptide(L)' 'MKSKKYIAIVKIKNNKDGSAKCVKYRFDNLLKFTKFLDIKWSEWKWYNVFSNQEHNKKTQIANYTNRNRPTKSYV' A
#
# COMPACT_ATOMS: atom_id res chain seq x y z
N MET A 1 14.15 -6.00 -16.95
CA MET A 1 13.06 -5.26 -16.33
C MET A 1 13.30 -5.15 -14.83
N LYS A 2 13.18 -3.93 -14.29
CA LYS A 2 13.42 -3.74 -12.86
C LYS A 2 12.20 -4.12 -12.03
N SER A 3 12.41 -4.88 -10.99
CA SER A 3 11.34 -5.18 -10.04
C SER A 3 11.00 -3.93 -9.23
N LYS A 4 9.74 -3.80 -8.83
CA LYS A 4 9.33 -2.75 -7.90
C LYS A 4 9.95 -3.03 -6.52
N LYS A 5 10.27 -1.97 -5.80
CA LYS A 5 10.94 -2.09 -4.48
C LYS A 5 9.99 -2.54 -3.38
N TYR A 6 8.71 -2.23 -3.50
CA TYR A 6 7.74 -2.41 -2.43
C TYR A 6 6.52 -3.17 -2.88
N ILE A 7 5.89 -3.83 -1.90
CA ILE A 7 4.58 -4.46 -2.04
C ILE A 7 3.66 -3.80 -1.02
N ALA A 8 2.46 -3.43 -1.42
CA ALA A 8 1.46 -2.89 -0.50
C ALA A 8 0.23 -3.79 -0.45
N ILE A 9 -0.26 -4.03 0.77
CA ILE A 9 -1.57 -4.62 0.99
C ILE A 9 -2.47 -3.48 1.46
N VAL A 10 -3.48 -3.17 0.66
CA VAL A 10 -4.35 -2.01 0.88
C VAL A 10 -5.73 -2.46 1.28
N LYS A 11 -6.23 -1.95 2.41
CA LYS A 11 -7.64 -2.11 2.78
C LYS A 11 -8.43 -0.96 2.14
N ILE A 12 -9.35 -1.30 1.26
CA ILE A 12 -10.10 -0.31 0.49
C ILE A 12 -11.44 0.01 1.14
N LYS A 13 -12.16 -1.00 1.61
CA LYS A 13 -13.46 -0.81 2.23
C LYS A 13 -13.87 -2.04 3.01
N ASN A 14 -14.88 -1.88 3.85
CA ASN A 14 -15.56 -3.02 4.48
C ASN A 14 -16.68 -3.49 3.56
N ASN A 15 -16.83 -4.80 3.42
CA ASN A 15 -17.96 -5.39 2.73
C ASN A 15 -19.21 -5.36 3.63
N LYS A 16 -20.38 -5.59 3.03
CA LYS A 16 -21.64 -5.60 3.77
C LYS A 16 -21.70 -6.67 4.85
N ASP A 17 -20.96 -7.76 4.67
CA ASP A 17 -20.91 -8.87 5.63
C ASP A 17 -19.90 -8.64 6.74
N GLY A 18 -19.26 -7.47 6.78
CA GLY A 18 -18.27 -7.13 7.79
C GLY A 18 -16.83 -7.50 7.43
N SER A 19 -16.61 -8.22 6.34
CA SER A 19 -15.26 -8.55 5.90
C SER A 19 -14.60 -7.32 5.24
N ALA A 20 -13.27 -7.31 5.20
CA ALA A 20 -12.51 -6.23 4.58
C ALA A 20 -12.14 -6.61 3.14
N LYS A 21 -12.26 -5.66 2.23
CA LYS A 21 -11.74 -5.83 0.88
C LYS A 21 -10.33 -5.27 0.85
N CYS A 22 -9.37 -6.15 0.54
CA CYS A 22 -7.96 -5.79 0.43
C CYS A 22 -7.45 -6.09 -0.97
N VAL A 23 -6.54 -5.25 -1.46
CA VAL A 23 -5.88 -5.46 -2.74
C VAL A 23 -4.38 -5.34 -2.55
N LYS A 24 -3.63 -6.00 -3.43
CA LYS A 24 -2.17 -6.03 -3.39
C LYS A 24 -1.62 -5.31 -4.60
N TYR A 25 -0.65 -4.43 -4.36
CA TYR A 25 0.04 -3.70 -5.43
C TYR A 25 1.54 -3.78 -5.23
N ARG A 26 2.28 -3.61 -6.31
CA ARG A 26 3.72 -3.43 -6.28
C ARG A 26 4.03 -2.03 -6.78
N PHE A 27 4.97 -1.36 -6.10
CA PHE A 27 5.31 0.01 -6.45
C PHE A 27 6.74 0.33 -6.00
N ASP A 28 7.27 1.46 -6.43
CA ASP A 28 8.61 1.91 -6.05
C ASP A 28 8.65 3.38 -5.60
N ASN A 29 7.50 4.04 -5.54
CA ASN A 29 7.43 5.44 -5.10
C ASN A 29 6.17 5.64 -4.26
N LEU A 30 6.35 5.90 -2.97
CA LEU A 30 5.25 6.02 -2.02
C LEU A 30 4.29 7.17 -2.35
N LEU A 31 4.83 8.32 -2.73
CA LEU A 31 3.99 9.48 -3.03
C LEU A 31 3.12 9.25 -4.26
N LYS A 32 3.69 8.68 -5.31
CA LYS A 32 2.94 8.33 -6.51
C LYS A 32 1.91 7.25 -6.25
N PHE A 33 2.27 6.26 -5.44
CA PHE A 33 1.35 5.19 -5.09
C PHE A 33 0.15 5.73 -4.31
N THR A 34 0.39 6.61 -3.34
CA THR A 34 -0.70 7.20 -2.56
C THR A 34 -1.64 8.03 -3.44
N LYS A 35 -1.10 8.78 -4.39
CA LYS A 35 -1.92 9.52 -5.35
C LYS A 35 -2.76 8.58 -6.24
N PHE A 36 -2.17 7.47 -6.65
CA PHE A 36 -2.88 6.43 -7.39
C PHE A 36 -4.06 5.90 -6.58
N LEU A 37 -3.85 5.64 -5.29
CA LEU A 37 -4.92 5.16 -4.41
C LEU A 37 -6.04 6.21 -4.29
N ASP A 38 -5.70 7.48 -4.17
CA ASP A 38 -6.69 8.55 -4.09
C ASP A 38 -7.59 8.59 -5.32
N ILE A 39 -7.03 8.30 -6.48
CA ILE A 39 -7.77 8.32 -7.74
C ILE A 39 -8.61 7.07 -7.92
N LYS A 40 -8.02 5.91 -7.66
CA LYS A 40 -8.69 4.63 -7.91
C LYS A 40 -9.61 4.19 -6.78
N TRP A 41 -9.20 4.44 -5.54
CA TRP A 41 -9.90 3.96 -4.34
C TRP A 41 -10.00 5.11 -3.33
N SER A 42 -10.70 6.18 -3.66
CA SER A 42 -10.71 7.42 -2.85
C SER A 42 -11.01 7.21 -1.37
N GLU A 43 -11.69 6.11 -1.01
CA GLU A 43 -12.05 5.80 0.37
C GLU A 43 -11.14 4.75 1.01
N TRP A 44 -9.96 4.54 0.45
CA TRP A 44 -9.03 3.56 1.04
C TRP A 44 -8.76 3.88 2.50
N LYS A 45 -8.56 2.83 3.31
CA LYS A 45 -8.44 2.97 4.76
C LYS A 45 -6.99 3.02 5.22
N TRP A 46 -6.22 2.00 4.85
CA TRP A 46 -4.81 1.89 5.21
C TRP A 46 -4.11 0.98 4.22
N TYR A 47 -2.78 1.05 4.25
CA TYR A 47 -2.00 0.03 3.57
C TYR A 47 -0.72 -0.26 4.35
N ASN A 48 -0.29 -1.50 4.28
CA ASN A 48 0.97 -1.96 4.85
C ASN A 48 1.97 -2.12 3.72
N VAL A 49 3.19 -1.66 3.96
CA VAL A 49 4.27 -1.73 2.98
C VAL A 49 5.22 -2.83 3.38
N PHE A 50 5.52 -3.71 2.43
CA PHE A 50 6.47 -4.80 2.60
C PHE A 50 7.60 -4.64 1.61
N SER A 51 8.78 -5.12 1.97
CA SER A 51 9.90 -5.16 1.04
C SER A 51 9.64 -6.19 -0.05
N ASN A 52 9.88 -5.81 -1.30
CA ASN A 52 9.81 -6.75 -2.43
C ASN A 52 11.16 -7.38 -2.72
N GLN A 53 12.13 -7.23 -1.83
CA GLN A 53 13.41 -7.93 -1.93
C GLN A 53 13.21 -9.39 -1.57
N GLU A 54 13.89 -10.28 -2.27
CA GLU A 54 13.69 -11.70 -2.17
C GLU A 54 13.76 -12.23 -0.74
N HIS A 55 14.72 -11.73 0.05
CA HIS A 55 14.93 -12.21 1.42
C HIS A 55 13.95 -11.61 2.43
N ASN A 56 13.24 -10.54 2.07
CA ASN A 56 12.45 -9.76 3.02
C ASN A 56 11.01 -9.55 2.58
N LYS A 57 10.48 -10.36 1.67
CA LYS A 57 9.13 -10.18 1.11
C LYS A 57 8.02 -10.19 2.15
N LYS A 58 8.24 -10.86 3.28
CA LYS A 58 7.23 -10.97 4.33
C LYS A 58 7.43 -9.96 5.46
N THR A 59 8.44 -9.11 5.36
CA THR A 59 8.74 -8.14 6.41
C THR A 59 8.00 -6.83 6.14
N GLN A 60 7.10 -6.48 7.05
CA GLN A 60 6.43 -5.19 6.96
C GLN A 60 7.40 -4.09 7.38
N ILE A 61 7.59 -3.12 6.50
CA ILE A 61 8.54 -2.02 6.72
C ILE A 61 7.88 -0.68 7.00
N ALA A 62 6.58 -0.56 6.69
CA ALA A 62 5.85 0.68 6.96
C ALA A 62 4.35 0.42 6.94
N ASN A 63 3.61 1.35 7.53
CA ASN A 63 2.15 1.35 7.53
C ASN A 63 1.68 2.79 7.39
N TYR A 64 0.71 3.01 6.53
CA TYR A 64 0.13 4.33 6.33
C TYR A 64 -1.38 4.23 6.33
N THR A 65 -2.03 5.31 6.72
CA THR A 65 -3.49 5.42 6.71
C THR A 65 -3.88 6.62 5.85
N ASN A 66 -5.17 6.72 5.55
CA ASN A 66 -5.67 7.86 4.78
C ASN A 66 -5.41 9.19 5.49
N ARG A 67 -5.27 9.18 6.80
CA ARG A 67 -4.97 10.38 7.60
C ARG A 67 -3.48 10.54 7.90
N ASN A 68 -2.72 9.47 7.85
CA ASN A 68 -1.28 9.47 8.13
C ASN A 68 -0.53 9.01 6.90
N ARG A 69 -0.42 9.89 5.93
CA ARG A 69 0.13 9.61 4.61
C ARG A 69 1.65 9.72 4.59
N PRO A 70 2.33 9.03 3.68
CA PRO A 70 3.77 9.20 3.55
C PRO A 70 4.12 10.62 3.09
N THR A 71 5.24 11.13 3.60
CA THR A 71 5.76 12.44 3.22
C THR A 71 6.96 12.33 2.29
N LYS A 72 7.48 11.11 2.12
CA LYS A 72 8.63 10.84 1.26
C LYS A 72 8.25 9.76 0.25
N SER A 73 9.00 9.71 -0.86
CA SER A 73 8.75 8.72 -1.91
C SER A 73 9.32 7.34 -1.59
N TYR A 74 10.05 7.21 -0.49
CA TYR A 74 10.69 5.95 -0.09
C TYR A 74 10.49 5.72 1.41
N VAL A 75 10.65 4.49 1.82
CA VAL A 75 10.60 4.10 3.23
C VAL A 75 12.00 4.23 3.84
#